data_4f1895fc97b19478389075997d94f9a8
#
_entry.id   4f1895fc97b19478389075997d94f9a8
#
_cell.length_a   1.000
_cell.length_b   1.000
_cell.length_c   1.000
_cell.angle_alpha   90.00
_cell.angle_beta   90.00
_cell.angle_gamma   90.00
#
_symmetry.space_group_name_H-M   'P 1'
#
loop_
_entity.id
_entity.type
_entity.pdbx_description
1 polymer ?
#
loop_
_entity_poly.entity_id
_entity_poly.type
_entity_poly.pdbx_seq_one_letter_code
_entity_poly.pdbx_strand_id
1 'polypeptide(L)'
;MIIENSFAKITVMATWVAITWENDRLLFLSASASGKTVTFEYAAALDDPNKLGELISQYRLAKAETIVLLNRSDVEVRPLVFPPVPLDELPDLIKFQASKEFNHYEFNAPVDFFVTSKLENVSRSTLFPAVKTSDSASDADGAPKHILASTLRLHTFQKIKAFCEEHNLVLRHIVLRPCTTAALWRLSGNAAPNRSTLLVELNKNEASQTVVFQGEPVFMRSPKITRPHDVSVPDFAARILAELKRTRIAVRNEIQGIDVDEIVLCGSGTMFESLAEQLTKGLETSVRLFDPIKGLTVKARDADEQYAALFGAIQQVVRRELFQIDFCNPKKRTEDTSKRNLFTGIAAAAILLVVGLFGYVLYSRMTLNQDVAELKQEFAALQKTAGTVVEQKKQLDEIDKWLADDVNWFKQLGWLSENSLPSENMMVRNLDLASTASGGTIRFVALLSDQSLVSRMQERFRDLNHTPQPGRQGTEAHARYNYTNDMIIRLSKSAETLVQTEPTPEP
;
A
#
# COMPACT_ATOMS: atom_id res chain seq x y z
N MET A 1 0.61 52.66 0.77
CA MET A 1 0.84 51.92 2.03
C MET A 1 0.56 50.45 1.75
N ILE A 2 1.62 49.75 1.31
CA ILE A 2 1.56 48.34 0.87
C ILE A 2 1.82 47.52 2.11
N ILE A 3 0.81 46.76 2.55
CA ILE A 3 0.96 45.80 3.65
C ILE A 3 1.58 44.55 3.04
N GLU A 4 2.88 44.37 3.19
CA GLU A 4 3.56 43.10 2.95
C GLU A 4 3.07 42.08 3.97
N ASN A 5 2.23 41.17 3.52
CA ASN A 5 1.87 39.94 4.26
C ASN A 5 3.09 39.01 4.28
N SER A 6 3.96 39.19 5.26
CA SER A 6 4.98 38.21 5.62
C SER A 6 4.32 37.00 6.27
N PHE A 7 3.78 36.08 5.46
CA PHE A 7 3.49 34.73 5.94
C PHE A 7 4.85 34.08 6.24
N ALA A 8 5.23 34.09 7.51
CA ALA A 8 6.29 33.24 8.01
C ALA A 8 5.93 31.79 7.61
N LYS A 9 6.67 31.24 6.65
CA LYS A 9 6.60 29.84 6.26
C LYS A 9 6.92 29.03 7.51
N ILE A 10 5.90 28.50 8.19
CA ILE A 10 6.09 27.54 9.28
C ILE A 10 6.77 26.33 8.62
N THR A 11 8.08 26.27 8.74
CA THR A 11 8.86 25.12 8.29
C THR A 11 8.59 24.02 9.28
N VAL A 12 7.68 23.11 8.93
CA VAL A 12 7.41 21.92 9.72
C VAL A 12 8.70 21.09 9.72
N MET A 13 9.35 21.01 10.87
CA MET A 13 10.49 20.13 11.07
C MET A 13 9.95 18.68 11.13
N ALA A 14 10.29 17.89 10.13
CA ALA A 14 10.00 16.46 10.16
C ALA A 14 11.10 15.73 10.92
N THR A 15 10.70 14.88 11.87
CA THR A 15 11.63 14.01 12.61
C THR A 15 11.57 12.62 12.03
N TRP A 16 12.73 12.13 11.61
CA TRP A 16 12.92 10.79 11.05
C TRP A 16 13.73 9.91 11.98
N VAL A 17 13.36 8.65 12.03
CA VAL A 17 14.09 7.60 12.72
C VAL A 17 14.44 6.52 11.69
N ALA A 18 15.69 6.08 11.67
CA ALA A 18 16.13 4.92 10.92
C ALA A 18 16.65 3.86 11.87
N ILE A 19 16.25 2.61 11.68
CA ILE A 19 16.67 1.48 12.51
C ILE A 19 17.07 0.29 11.64
N THR A 20 18.04 -0.48 12.12
CA THR A 20 18.44 -1.75 11.52
C THR A 20 18.92 -2.71 12.58
N TRP A 21 18.77 -4.01 12.33
CA TRP A 21 19.30 -5.05 13.22
C TRP A 21 20.62 -5.62 12.67
N GLU A 22 21.61 -5.74 13.54
CA GLU A 22 22.83 -6.48 13.30
C GLU A 22 22.90 -7.66 14.29
N ASN A 23 22.28 -8.78 13.92
CA ASN A 23 21.95 -9.90 14.82
C ASN A 23 21.04 -9.43 15.97
N ASP A 24 21.55 -9.53 17.22
CA ASP A 24 20.77 -9.13 18.43
C ASP A 24 20.93 -7.63 18.76
N ARG A 25 21.78 -6.92 18.03
CA ARG A 25 22.02 -5.49 18.25
C ARG A 25 21.18 -4.63 17.32
N LEU A 26 20.51 -3.60 17.87
CA LEU A 26 19.75 -2.61 17.13
C LEU A 26 20.58 -1.34 16.95
N LEU A 27 20.82 -0.95 15.70
CA LEU A 27 21.35 0.39 15.39
C LEU A 27 20.16 1.35 15.19
N PHE A 28 20.25 2.47 15.84
CA PHE A 28 19.25 3.53 15.85
C PHE A 28 19.87 4.86 15.45
N LEU A 29 19.22 5.59 14.57
CA LEU A 29 19.63 6.93 14.12
C LEU A 29 18.41 7.82 14.02
N SER A 30 18.44 8.99 14.66
CA SER A 30 17.42 10.02 14.48
C SER A 30 17.96 11.26 13.78
N ALA A 31 17.09 11.91 13.03
CA ALA A 31 17.42 13.14 12.33
C ALA A 31 16.24 14.11 12.28
N SER A 32 16.55 15.37 12.28
CA SER A 32 15.61 16.46 11.99
C SER A 32 15.85 16.97 10.57
N ALA A 33 14.75 17.23 9.86
CA ALA A 33 14.80 17.75 8.48
C ALA A 33 14.06 19.07 8.36
N SER A 34 14.72 20.04 7.71
CA SER A 34 14.14 21.32 7.36
C SER A 34 14.39 21.60 5.89
N GLY A 35 13.34 21.44 5.06
CA GLY A 35 13.48 21.47 3.61
C GLY A 35 14.35 20.32 3.11
N LYS A 36 15.49 20.64 2.49
CA LYS A 36 16.48 19.65 2.02
C LYS A 36 17.66 19.43 2.97
N THR A 37 17.70 20.17 4.07
CA THR A 37 18.77 20.08 5.07
C THR A 37 18.42 19.04 6.11
N VAL A 38 19.36 18.13 6.38
CA VAL A 38 19.23 17.07 7.37
C VAL A 38 20.27 17.29 8.46
N THR A 39 19.85 17.23 9.70
CA THR A 39 20.74 17.19 10.86
C THR A 39 20.53 15.87 11.58
N PHE A 40 21.56 15.06 11.69
CA PHE A 40 21.54 13.79 12.42
C PHE A 40 21.81 14.08 13.90
N GLU A 41 20.77 13.88 14.72
CA GLU A 41 20.77 14.35 16.10
C GLU A 41 21.31 13.30 17.08
N TYR A 42 20.82 12.07 17.00
CA TYR A 42 21.16 11.01 17.94
C TYR A 42 21.42 9.69 17.20
N ALA A 43 22.46 8.99 17.64
CA ALA A 43 22.77 7.62 17.22
C ALA A 43 22.96 6.77 18.47
N ALA A 44 22.50 5.53 18.41
CA ALA A 44 22.73 4.56 19.46
C ALA A 44 22.80 3.15 18.90
N ALA A 45 23.60 2.33 19.54
CA ALA A 45 23.69 0.91 19.24
C ALA A 45 23.28 0.13 20.50
N LEU A 46 22.12 -0.49 20.43
CA LEU A 46 21.48 -1.17 21.56
C LEU A 46 21.70 -2.67 21.48
N ASP A 47 22.39 -3.23 22.47
CA ASP A 47 22.52 -4.69 22.59
C ASP A 47 21.20 -5.35 23.05
N ASP A 48 20.29 -4.58 23.64
CA ASP A 48 18.93 -4.99 23.97
C ASP A 48 17.92 -4.10 23.23
N PRO A 49 17.23 -4.60 22.21
CA PRO A 49 16.22 -3.83 21.46
C PRO A 49 15.08 -3.27 22.31
N ASN A 50 14.77 -3.89 23.47
CA ASN A 50 13.69 -3.43 24.34
C ASN A 50 13.99 -2.05 24.96
N LYS A 51 15.26 -1.65 25.04
CA LYS A 51 15.68 -0.33 25.49
C LYS A 51 15.36 0.81 24.50
N LEU A 52 14.89 0.47 23.31
CA LEU A 52 14.48 1.48 22.33
C LEU A 52 13.39 2.40 22.86
N GLY A 53 12.44 1.88 23.65
CA GLY A 53 11.38 2.67 24.27
C GLY A 53 11.90 3.76 25.21
N GLU A 54 12.98 3.49 25.93
CA GLU A 54 13.64 4.46 26.79
C GLU A 54 14.26 5.60 25.97
N LEU A 55 14.96 5.28 24.87
CA LEU A 55 15.54 6.28 23.96
C LEU A 55 14.46 7.15 23.30
N ILE A 56 13.38 6.54 22.82
CA ILE A 56 12.26 7.26 22.22
C ILE A 56 11.67 8.26 23.22
N SER A 57 11.50 7.86 24.47
CA SER A 57 10.99 8.72 25.52
C SER A 57 11.98 9.83 25.89
N GLN A 58 13.26 9.48 26.03
CA GLN A 58 14.33 10.42 26.39
C GLN A 58 14.48 11.53 25.36
N TYR A 59 14.43 11.18 24.06
CA TYR A 59 14.61 12.14 22.96
C TYR A 59 13.29 12.65 22.37
N ARG A 60 12.14 12.33 22.98
CA ARG A 60 10.79 12.76 22.56
C ARG A 60 10.47 12.41 21.11
N LEU A 61 10.82 11.20 20.69
CA LEU A 61 10.66 10.70 19.35
C LEU A 61 9.36 9.89 19.14
N ALA A 62 8.43 9.95 20.07
CA ALA A 62 7.12 9.32 19.93
C ALA A 62 6.42 9.79 18.66
N LYS A 63 5.87 8.85 17.86
CA LYS A 63 5.25 9.08 16.55
C LYS A 63 6.21 9.61 15.48
N ALA A 64 7.53 9.47 15.66
CA ALA A 64 8.49 9.78 14.61
C ALA A 64 8.27 8.86 13.39
N GLU A 65 8.40 9.42 12.20
CA GLU A 65 8.36 8.67 10.96
C GLU A 65 9.59 7.76 10.86
N THR A 66 9.37 6.47 10.64
CA THR A 66 10.42 5.46 10.81
C THR A 66 10.69 4.71 9.52
N ILE A 67 11.97 4.53 9.24
CA ILE A 67 12.51 3.72 8.17
C ILE A 67 13.22 2.53 8.80
N VAL A 68 12.80 1.32 8.45
CA VAL A 68 13.47 0.09 8.85
C VAL A 68 14.34 -0.40 7.71
N LEU A 69 15.60 -0.69 8.01
CA LEU A 69 16.55 -1.18 7.03
C LEU A 69 16.83 -2.67 7.27
N LEU A 70 16.74 -3.45 6.22
CA LEU A 70 17.01 -4.88 6.22
C LEU A 70 18.35 -5.17 5.56
N ASN A 71 19.09 -6.12 6.13
CA ASN A 71 20.27 -6.64 5.47
C ASN A 71 19.89 -7.46 4.24
N ARG A 72 20.82 -7.62 3.30
CA ARG A 72 20.60 -8.49 2.13
C ARG A 72 20.32 -9.94 2.53
N SER A 73 20.85 -10.39 3.65
CA SER A 73 20.64 -11.73 4.21
C SER A 73 19.22 -11.98 4.74
N ASP A 74 18.48 -10.93 5.07
CA ASP A 74 17.14 -11.02 5.67
C ASP A 74 16.04 -11.19 4.62
N VAL A 75 16.36 -11.01 3.35
CA VAL A 75 15.45 -11.05 2.21
C VAL A 75 15.94 -11.97 1.13
N GLU A 76 15.04 -12.46 0.31
CA GLU A 76 15.43 -13.16 -0.92
C GLU A 76 15.40 -12.15 -2.08
N VAL A 77 16.52 -12.03 -2.80
CA VAL A 77 16.66 -11.16 -3.97
C VAL A 77 17.01 -12.02 -5.17
N ARG A 78 16.33 -11.82 -6.29
CA ARG A 78 16.55 -12.53 -7.54
C ARG A 78 16.64 -11.56 -8.72
N PRO A 79 17.64 -11.73 -9.59
CA PRO A 79 17.63 -11.11 -10.89
C PRO A 79 16.61 -11.82 -11.78
N LEU A 80 15.73 -11.07 -12.41
CA LEU A 80 14.73 -11.57 -13.36
C LEU A 80 14.89 -10.84 -14.68
N VAL A 81 14.66 -11.54 -15.77
CA VAL A 81 14.67 -10.95 -17.11
C VAL A 81 13.30 -11.19 -17.74
N PHE A 82 12.65 -10.12 -18.11
CA PHE A 82 11.37 -10.16 -18.82
C PHE A 82 11.55 -9.75 -20.29
N PRO A 83 10.73 -10.30 -21.20
CA PRO A 83 10.63 -9.75 -22.54
C PRO A 83 10.19 -8.28 -22.48
N PRO A 84 10.24 -7.55 -23.59
CA PRO A 84 9.72 -6.19 -23.65
C PRO A 84 8.24 -6.19 -23.23
N VAL A 85 7.95 -5.61 -22.09
CA VAL A 85 6.60 -5.46 -21.54
C VAL A 85 6.43 -4.04 -21.00
N PRO A 86 5.20 -3.49 -21.01
CA PRO A 86 4.91 -2.19 -20.40
C PRO A 86 5.26 -2.17 -18.91
N LEU A 87 5.76 -1.03 -18.40
CA LEU A 87 6.19 -0.90 -17.00
C LEU A 87 5.03 -1.08 -16.01
N ASP A 88 3.81 -0.76 -16.40
CA ASP A 88 2.60 -0.88 -15.61
C ASP A 88 2.15 -2.35 -15.41
N GLU A 89 2.53 -3.25 -16.30
CA GLU A 89 2.23 -4.69 -16.19
C GLU A 89 3.25 -5.45 -15.33
N LEU A 90 4.47 -4.91 -15.17
CA LEU A 90 5.54 -5.56 -14.43
C LEU A 90 5.16 -5.98 -13.00
N PRO A 91 4.43 -5.19 -12.20
CA PRO A 91 4.09 -5.59 -10.84
C PRO A 91 3.31 -6.92 -10.77
N ASP A 92 2.39 -7.15 -11.68
CA ASP A 92 1.58 -8.37 -11.73
C ASP A 92 2.41 -9.56 -12.24
N LEU A 93 3.22 -9.36 -13.27
CA LEU A 93 4.12 -10.37 -13.82
C LEU A 93 5.17 -10.80 -12.80
N ILE A 94 5.73 -9.87 -12.04
CA ILE A 94 6.73 -10.17 -11.01
C ILE A 94 6.11 -10.95 -9.85
N LYS A 95 4.90 -10.59 -9.41
CA LYS A 95 4.18 -11.38 -8.40
C LYS A 95 3.92 -12.82 -8.86
N PHE A 96 3.55 -12.99 -10.11
CA PHE A 96 3.35 -14.33 -10.69
C PHE A 96 4.67 -15.10 -10.74
N GLN A 97 5.75 -14.46 -11.22
CA GLN A 97 7.07 -15.10 -11.29
C GLN A 97 7.66 -15.35 -9.90
N ALA A 98 7.39 -14.48 -8.92
CA ALA A 98 7.84 -14.63 -7.55
C ALA A 98 7.41 -15.97 -6.94
N SER A 99 6.21 -16.43 -7.22
CA SER A 99 5.71 -17.72 -6.74
C SER A 99 6.50 -18.93 -7.27
N LYS A 100 7.26 -18.76 -8.35
CA LYS A 100 8.05 -19.83 -8.98
C LYS A 100 9.55 -19.73 -8.64
N GLU A 101 10.05 -18.50 -8.55
CA GLU A 101 11.49 -18.23 -8.43
C GLU A 101 11.98 -18.08 -6.99
N PHE A 102 11.11 -17.65 -6.08
CA PHE A 102 11.47 -17.48 -4.68
C PHE A 102 11.19 -18.74 -3.88
N ASN A 103 12.20 -19.23 -3.17
CA ASN A 103 12.10 -20.48 -2.40
C ASN A 103 11.16 -20.37 -1.20
N HIS A 104 10.99 -19.17 -0.64
CA HIS A 104 10.20 -18.91 0.57
C HIS A 104 9.06 -17.91 0.30
N TYR A 105 8.53 -17.92 -0.91
CA TYR A 105 7.39 -17.08 -1.24
C TYR A 105 6.14 -17.56 -0.52
N GLU A 106 5.53 -16.65 0.22
CA GLU A 106 4.23 -16.84 0.88
C GLU A 106 3.18 -15.98 0.18
N PHE A 107 1.97 -16.51 0.07
CA PHE A 107 0.84 -15.72 -0.44
C PHE A 107 0.65 -14.49 0.45
N ASN A 108 0.57 -13.29 -0.14
CA ASN A 108 0.56 -11.99 0.52
C ASN A 108 1.90 -11.52 1.14
N ALA A 109 2.99 -12.23 0.97
CA ALA A 109 4.31 -11.67 1.30
C ALA A 109 4.58 -10.42 0.45
N PRO A 110 5.13 -9.36 1.03
CA PRO A 110 5.48 -8.18 0.26
C PRO A 110 6.61 -8.52 -0.73
N VAL A 111 6.34 -8.21 -2.00
CA VAL A 111 7.30 -8.32 -3.10
C VAL A 111 7.45 -6.94 -3.71
N ASP A 112 8.67 -6.46 -3.81
CA ASP A 112 8.97 -5.24 -4.55
C ASP A 112 10.18 -5.45 -5.46
N PHE A 113 10.39 -4.53 -6.38
CA PHE A 113 11.41 -4.67 -7.42
C PHE A 113 11.88 -3.31 -7.92
N PHE A 114 13.00 -3.31 -8.60
CA PHE A 114 13.37 -2.17 -9.44
C PHE A 114 13.94 -2.64 -10.78
N VAL A 115 13.70 -1.83 -11.80
CA VAL A 115 14.20 -2.06 -13.14
C VAL A 115 15.60 -1.49 -13.23
N THR A 116 16.57 -2.32 -13.58
CA THR A 116 17.95 -1.88 -13.81
C THR A 116 18.09 -1.36 -15.25
N SER A 117 17.44 -0.21 -15.51
CA SER A 117 17.31 0.39 -16.85
C SER A 117 18.65 0.64 -17.54
N LYS A 118 19.69 0.83 -16.75
CA LYS A 118 21.05 1.13 -17.25
C LYS A 118 21.78 -0.09 -17.76
N LEU A 119 21.32 -1.31 -17.43
CA LEU A 119 21.83 -2.57 -18.00
C LEU A 119 21.31 -2.83 -19.41
N GLU A 120 20.16 -2.28 -19.78
CA GLU A 120 19.59 -2.43 -21.13
C GLU A 120 20.58 -1.93 -22.22
N ASN A 121 21.27 -0.83 -21.93
CA ASN A 121 22.25 -0.25 -22.86
C ASN A 121 23.55 -1.08 -22.97
N VAL A 122 23.96 -1.76 -21.89
CA VAL A 122 25.14 -2.62 -21.87
C VAL A 122 24.89 -3.90 -22.64
N SER A 123 23.74 -4.52 -22.45
CA SER A 123 23.35 -5.75 -23.18
C SER A 123 23.21 -5.52 -24.68
N ARG A 124 22.77 -4.36 -25.12
CA ARG A 124 22.68 -4.01 -26.55
C ARG A 124 24.06 -3.92 -27.21
N SER A 125 25.08 -3.43 -26.51
CA SER A 125 26.42 -3.27 -27.07
C SER A 125 27.17 -4.59 -27.26
N THR A 126 26.81 -5.63 -26.51
CA THR A 126 27.53 -6.93 -26.51
C THR A 126 26.86 -8.01 -27.37
N LEU A 127 25.55 -7.94 -27.59
CA LEU A 127 24.79 -9.00 -28.28
C LEU A 127 24.50 -8.73 -29.77
N PHE A 128 24.56 -7.48 -30.23
CA PHE A 128 24.32 -7.14 -31.64
C PHE A 128 25.29 -6.06 -32.12
N PRO A 129 26.19 -6.35 -33.09
CA PRO A 129 26.90 -5.30 -33.79
C PRO A 129 25.87 -4.43 -34.50
N ALA A 130 25.99 -3.12 -34.29
CA ALA A 130 25.04 -2.11 -34.69
C ALA A 130 24.53 -2.30 -36.13
N VAL A 131 23.31 -2.80 -36.30
CA VAL A 131 22.52 -2.52 -37.48
C VAL A 131 22.02 -1.09 -37.32
N LYS A 132 22.60 -0.19 -38.12
CA LYS A 132 22.13 1.20 -38.25
C LYS A 132 20.71 1.16 -38.80
N THR A 133 19.72 1.23 -37.95
CA THR A 133 18.36 1.61 -38.35
C THR A 133 18.15 3.06 -37.92
N SER A 134 17.85 3.87 -38.94
CA SER A 134 17.59 5.29 -38.89
C SER A 134 16.50 5.69 -37.90
N ASP A 135 16.79 6.80 -37.19
CA ASP A 135 15.87 7.79 -36.64
C ASP A 135 14.41 7.37 -36.39
N SER A 136 14.14 7.00 -35.12
CA SER A 136 12.90 7.40 -34.48
C SER A 136 13.08 7.25 -32.95
N ALA A 137 13.07 8.38 -32.29
CA ALA A 137 13.12 8.50 -30.82
C ALA A 137 11.76 8.11 -30.22
N SER A 138 11.50 6.82 -30.00
CA SER A 138 10.36 6.34 -29.20
C SER A 138 10.41 4.88 -28.77
N ASP A 139 11.52 4.13 -28.94
CA ASP A 139 11.53 2.68 -28.67
C ASP A 139 12.36 2.29 -27.43
N ALA A 140 11.95 2.78 -26.26
CA ALA A 140 12.33 2.15 -24.98
C ALA A 140 11.58 0.81 -24.75
N ASP A 141 10.61 0.48 -25.59
CA ASP A 141 9.70 -0.68 -25.41
C ASP A 141 10.20 -2.00 -26.02
N GLY A 142 11.26 -1.97 -26.80
CA GLY A 142 11.74 -3.16 -27.54
C GLY A 142 12.86 -3.97 -26.87
N ALA A 143 13.39 -3.59 -25.71
CA ALA A 143 14.49 -4.30 -25.05
C ALA A 143 14.00 -5.19 -23.88
N PRO A 144 14.67 -6.34 -23.63
CA PRO A 144 14.42 -7.12 -22.43
C PRO A 144 14.62 -6.27 -21.18
N LYS A 145 13.73 -6.43 -20.19
CA LYS A 145 13.80 -5.69 -18.94
C LYS A 145 14.54 -6.52 -17.90
N HIS A 146 15.67 -6.00 -17.44
CA HIS A 146 16.42 -6.56 -16.33
C HIS A 146 15.88 -6.00 -15.02
N ILE A 147 15.49 -6.88 -14.12
CA ILE A 147 14.80 -6.51 -12.89
C ILE A 147 15.49 -7.19 -11.73
N LEU A 148 15.67 -6.46 -10.65
CA LEU A 148 16.03 -7.02 -9.37
C LEU A 148 14.79 -7.05 -8.48
N ALA A 149 14.22 -8.24 -8.30
CA ALA A 149 13.05 -8.47 -7.47
C ALA A 149 13.45 -8.97 -6.08
N SER A 150 12.72 -8.57 -5.07
CA SER A 150 12.94 -8.98 -3.68
C SER A 150 11.64 -9.31 -2.97
N THR A 151 11.69 -10.32 -2.11
CA THR A 151 10.59 -10.68 -1.21
C THR A 151 11.04 -10.69 0.24
N LEU A 152 10.14 -10.26 1.11
CA LEU A 152 10.30 -10.33 2.55
C LEU A 152 9.27 -11.31 3.11
N ARG A 153 9.68 -12.24 3.97
CA ARG A 153 8.77 -13.19 4.62
C ARG A 153 7.66 -12.44 5.37
N LEU A 154 6.43 -12.89 5.22
CA LEU A 154 5.26 -12.23 5.82
C LEU A 154 5.39 -12.10 7.35
N HIS A 155 5.86 -13.16 8.00
CA HIS A 155 6.11 -13.16 9.44
C HIS A 155 7.12 -12.08 9.87
N THR A 156 8.22 -11.91 9.12
CA THR A 156 9.22 -10.87 9.39
C THR A 156 8.62 -9.47 9.20
N PHE A 157 7.84 -9.27 8.14
CA PHE A 157 7.12 -8.01 7.92
C PHE A 157 6.18 -7.67 9.08
N GLN A 158 5.40 -8.65 9.55
CA GLN A 158 4.48 -8.48 10.67
C GLN A 158 5.21 -8.19 11.98
N LYS A 159 6.34 -8.87 12.25
CA LYS A 159 7.18 -8.60 13.41
C LYS A 159 7.71 -7.18 13.44
N ILE A 160 8.21 -6.69 12.30
CA ILE A 160 8.71 -5.31 12.19
C ILE A 160 7.60 -4.31 12.47
N LYS A 161 6.42 -4.56 11.89
CA LYS A 161 5.25 -3.70 12.11
C LYS A 161 4.85 -3.66 13.59
N ALA A 162 4.71 -4.81 14.22
CA ALA A 162 4.39 -4.93 15.64
C ALA A 162 5.44 -4.24 16.54
N PHE A 163 6.73 -4.42 16.22
CA PHE A 163 7.82 -3.76 16.92
C PHE A 163 7.73 -2.23 16.86
N CYS A 164 7.45 -1.67 15.69
CA CYS A 164 7.27 -0.21 15.56
C CYS A 164 6.02 0.28 16.33
N GLU A 165 4.93 -0.46 16.28
CA GLU A 165 3.69 -0.14 17.00
C GLU A 165 3.91 -0.18 18.53
N GLU A 166 4.58 -1.21 19.05
CA GLU A 166 4.94 -1.36 20.46
C GLU A 166 5.76 -0.17 20.98
N HIS A 167 6.69 0.32 20.17
CA HIS A 167 7.55 1.46 20.52
C HIS A 167 6.97 2.82 20.10
N ASN A 168 5.69 2.88 19.71
CA ASN A 168 5.00 4.12 19.30
C ASN A 168 5.73 4.88 18.18
N LEU A 169 6.26 4.14 17.20
CA LEU A 169 6.91 4.64 15.99
C LEU A 169 5.97 4.49 14.79
N VAL A 170 5.99 5.44 13.86
CA VAL A 170 5.18 5.39 12.63
C VAL A 170 6.00 4.77 11.51
N LEU A 171 5.82 3.48 11.26
CA LEU A 171 6.51 2.79 10.16
C LEU A 171 6.07 3.35 8.80
N ARG A 172 7.01 3.90 8.05
CA ARG A 172 6.80 4.44 6.70
C ARG A 172 7.40 3.56 5.61
N HIS A 173 8.61 3.09 5.85
CA HIS A 173 9.38 2.37 4.85
C HIS A 173 10.08 1.16 5.47
N ILE A 174 10.15 0.07 4.71
CA ILE A 174 11.04 -1.07 4.98
C ILE A 174 11.88 -1.26 3.72
N VAL A 175 13.17 -0.98 3.82
CA VAL A 175 14.06 -0.87 2.67
C VAL A 175 15.31 -1.74 2.83
N LEU A 176 16.06 -1.91 1.75
CA LEU A 176 17.30 -2.68 1.77
C LEU A 176 18.51 -1.79 2.09
N ARG A 177 19.29 -2.17 3.08
CA ARG A 177 20.52 -1.52 3.50
C ARG A 177 21.51 -1.30 2.35
N PRO A 178 21.81 -2.29 1.47
CA PRO A 178 22.69 -2.07 0.31
C PRO A 178 22.20 -0.97 -0.64
N CYS A 179 20.90 -0.84 -0.84
CA CYS A 179 20.33 0.19 -1.71
C CYS A 179 20.53 1.59 -1.13
N THR A 180 20.34 1.73 0.17
CA THR A 180 20.47 3.04 0.85
C THR A 180 21.94 3.47 1.00
N THR A 181 22.87 2.52 1.19
CA THR A 181 24.31 2.81 1.15
C THR A 181 24.74 3.25 -0.26
N ALA A 182 24.26 2.59 -1.31
CA ALA A 182 24.51 2.99 -2.70
C ALA A 182 23.92 4.40 -2.99
N ALA A 183 22.76 4.70 -2.42
CA ALA A 183 22.17 6.03 -2.54
C ALA A 183 23.02 7.11 -1.83
N LEU A 184 23.53 6.82 -0.63
CA LEU A 184 24.44 7.75 0.07
C LEU A 184 25.69 8.02 -0.78
N TRP A 185 26.30 6.96 -1.34
CA TRP A 185 27.44 7.07 -2.25
C TRP A 185 27.13 7.99 -3.45
N ARG A 186 25.99 7.79 -4.09
CA ARG A 186 25.53 8.61 -5.21
C ARG A 186 25.28 10.06 -4.80
N LEU A 187 24.57 10.25 -3.69
CA LEU A 187 24.20 11.59 -3.17
C LEU A 187 25.40 12.40 -2.70
N SER A 188 26.49 11.73 -2.33
CA SER A 188 27.78 12.36 -1.99
C SER A 188 28.59 12.76 -3.23
N GLY A 189 28.03 12.62 -4.45
CA GLY A 189 28.68 13.04 -5.69
C GLY A 189 29.80 12.09 -6.17
N ASN A 190 29.86 10.88 -5.63
CA ASN A 190 30.92 9.91 -5.96
C ASN A 190 30.58 9.00 -7.14
N ALA A 191 29.32 8.93 -7.54
CA ALA A 191 28.91 8.05 -8.65
C ALA A 191 29.38 8.60 -10.00
N ALA A 192 30.25 7.84 -10.65
CA ALA A 192 30.72 8.18 -12.00
C ALA A 192 29.79 7.56 -13.06
N PRO A 193 29.47 8.30 -14.16
CA PRO A 193 28.43 7.89 -15.12
C PRO A 193 28.78 6.61 -15.90
N ASN A 194 30.06 6.25 -16.06
CA ASN A 194 30.48 5.11 -16.88
C ASN A 194 31.39 4.15 -16.11
N ARG A 195 31.25 4.11 -14.80
CA ARG A 195 32.05 3.24 -13.93
C ARG A 195 31.17 2.32 -13.11
N SER A 196 31.57 1.07 -13.03
CA SER A 196 31.02 0.10 -12.10
C SER A 196 31.84 0.11 -10.81
N THR A 197 31.20 0.43 -9.71
CA THR A 197 31.83 0.51 -8.40
C THR A 197 31.31 -0.59 -7.49
N LEU A 198 32.19 -1.40 -6.92
CA LEU A 198 31.84 -2.35 -5.88
C LEU A 198 31.94 -1.66 -4.50
N LEU A 199 30.80 -1.29 -3.93
CA LEU A 199 30.73 -0.79 -2.56
C LEU A 199 30.80 -1.95 -1.58
N VAL A 200 31.65 -1.82 -0.57
CA VAL A 200 31.84 -2.83 0.48
C VAL A 200 31.58 -2.17 1.82
N GLU A 201 30.56 -2.62 2.51
CA GLU A 201 30.20 -2.20 3.86
C GLU A 201 30.47 -3.36 4.82
N LEU A 202 31.34 -3.12 5.81
CA LEU A 202 31.75 -4.12 6.77
C LEU A 202 30.89 -4.04 8.03
N ASN A 203 29.90 -4.91 8.13
CA ASN A 203 29.08 -5.07 9.30
C ASN A 203 29.73 -6.07 10.29
N LYS A 204 29.13 -6.24 11.46
CA LYS A 204 29.67 -7.10 12.51
C LYS A 204 29.92 -8.54 12.05
N ASN A 205 29.02 -9.13 11.26
CA ASN A 205 29.06 -10.54 10.85
C ASN A 205 28.93 -10.76 9.34
N GLU A 206 28.83 -9.72 8.55
CA GLU A 206 28.76 -9.82 7.10
C GLU A 206 29.47 -8.66 6.43
N ALA A 207 29.95 -8.88 5.23
CA ALA A 207 30.44 -7.84 4.34
C ALA A 207 29.40 -7.60 3.23
N SER A 208 28.61 -6.57 3.36
CA SER A 208 27.66 -6.20 2.32
C SER A 208 28.41 -5.68 1.09
N GLN A 209 28.17 -6.30 -0.06
CA GLN A 209 28.85 -6.04 -1.33
C GLN A 209 27.83 -5.66 -2.37
N THR A 210 27.86 -4.42 -2.82
CA THR A 210 26.87 -3.86 -3.77
C THR A 210 27.60 -3.31 -4.97
N VAL A 211 27.32 -3.85 -6.15
CA VAL A 211 27.81 -3.25 -7.40
C VAL A 211 26.86 -2.17 -7.83
N VAL A 212 27.41 -0.98 -7.97
CA VAL A 212 26.70 0.23 -8.42
C VAL A 212 27.18 0.59 -9.80
N PHE A 213 26.27 0.70 -10.75
CA PHE A 213 26.54 1.17 -12.09
C PHE A 213 25.68 2.39 -12.40
N GLN A 214 26.32 3.48 -12.81
CA GLN A 214 25.67 4.77 -13.06
C GLN A 214 24.79 5.26 -11.88
N GLY A 215 25.21 4.97 -10.64
CA GLY A 215 24.51 5.38 -9.42
C GLY A 215 23.34 4.48 -9.00
N GLU A 216 23.08 3.37 -9.70
CA GLU A 216 22.05 2.38 -9.35
C GLU A 216 22.69 1.06 -8.91
N PRO A 217 22.20 0.40 -7.84
CA PRO A 217 22.64 -0.93 -7.48
C PRO A 217 22.17 -1.93 -8.53
N VAL A 218 23.11 -2.71 -9.08
CA VAL A 218 22.81 -3.71 -10.12
C VAL A 218 23.03 -5.14 -9.63
N PHE A 219 23.81 -5.30 -8.56
CA PHE A 219 24.08 -6.60 -7.96
C PHE A 219 24.32 -6.43 -6.47
N MET A 220 23.86 -7.39 -5.66
CA MET A 220 24.00 -7.35 -4.21
C MET A 220 24.31 -8.72 -3.65
N ARG A 221 25.33 -8.80 -2.80
CA ARG A 221 25.73 -10.02 -2.09
C ARG A 221 26.19 -9.68 -0.68
N SER A 222 25.92 -10.56 0.29
CA SER A 222 26.35 -10.39 1.68
C SER A 222 26.97 -11.68 2.19
N PRO A 223 28.25 -11.94 1.88
CA PRO A 223 28.96 -13.06 2.46
C PRO A 223 29.12 -12.88 3.97
N LYS A 224 28.95 -13.98 4.71
CA LYS A 224 29.16 -14.01 6.15
C LYS A 224 30.66 -13.91 6.44
N ILE A 225 31.08 -12.77 6.93
CA ILE A 225 32.44 -12.49 7.37
C ILE A 225 32.35 -11.83 8.73
N THR A 226 32.63 -12.58 9.77
CA THR A 226 32.67 -12.02 11.12
C THR A 226 33.93 -11.19 11.28
N ARG A 227 33.79 -9.94 11.70
CA ARG A 227 34.92 -9.07 12.08
C ARG A 227 35.37 -9.50 13.47
N PRO A 228 36.50 -10.14 13.60
CA PRO A 228 37.01 -10.63 14.88
C PRO A 228 37.57 -9.47 15.70
N HIS A 229 37.40 -9.52 17.02
CA HIS A 229 38.00 -8.54 17.93
C HIS A 229 39.54 -8.67 18.00
N ASP A 230 40.09 -9.86 17.76
CA ASP A 230 41.48 -10.19 18.01
C ASP A 230 42.28 -10.74 16.79
N VAL A 231 41.74 -10.63 15.58
CA VAL A 231 42.45 -11.11 14.37
C VAL A 231 43.28 -10.00 13.77
N SER A 232 44.48 -10.38 13.31
CA SER A 232 45.37 -9.48 12.59
C SER A 232 44.68 -8.94 11.33
N VAL A 233 44.94 -7.67 11.01
CA VAL A 233 44.38 -7.03 9.79
C VAL A 233 44.70 -7.86 8.53
N PRO A 234 45.88 -8.47 8.37
CA PRO A 234 46.19 -9.33 7.22
C PRO A 234 45.27 -10.55 7.06
N ASP A 235 44.97 -11.26 8.12
CA ASP A 235 44.13 -12.45 8.04
C ASP A 235 42.67 -12.09 7.71
N PHE A 236 42.20 -10.97 8.25
CA PHE A 236 40.90 -10.42 7.93
C PHE A 236 40.82 -9.96 6.47
N ALA A 237 41.87 -9.25 6.00
CA ALA A 237 42.01 -8.83 4.62
C ALA A 237 42.00 -10.01 3.64
N ALA A 238 42.67 -11.11 3.97
CA ALA A 238 42.69 -12.32 3.13
C ALA A 238 41.29 -12.92 2.95
N ARG A 239 40.47 -12.95 4.01
CA ARG A 239 39.08 -13.42 3.93
C ARG A 239 38.22 -12.51 3.06
N ILE A 240 38.32 -11.19 3.25
CA ILE A 240 37.58 -10.22 2.43
C ILE A 240 38.02 -10.33 0.97
N LEU A 241 39.33 -10.42 0.72
CA LEU A 241 39.92 -10.58 -0.62
C LEU A 241 39.30 -11.78 -1.35
N ALA A 242 39.19 -12.92 -0.67
CA ALA A 242 38.62 -14.12 -1.26
C ALA A 242 37.17 -13.91 -1.68
N GLU A 243 36.36 -13.25 -0.83
CA GLU A 243 34.97 -12.98 -1.14
C GLU A 243 34.80 -11.90 -2.22
N LEU A 244 35.66 -10.89 -2.28
CA LEU A 244 35.63 -9.88 -3.35
C LEU A 244 35.96 -10.52 -4.72
N LYS A 245 36.93 -11.44 -4.77
CA LYS A 245 37.24 -12.21 -5.99
C LYS A 245 36.02 -13.05 -6.43
N ARG A 246 35.37 -13.75 -5.51
CA ARG A 246 34.14 -14.51 -5.79
C ARG A 246 33.02 -13.60 -6.31
N THR A 247 32.84 -12.44 -5.71
CA THR A 247 31.82 -11.47 -6.12
C THR A 247 32.10 -10.92 -7.52
N ARG A 248 33.33 -10.60 -7.86
CA ARG A 248 33.72 -10.20 -9.23
C ARG A 248 33.36 -11.27 -10.26
N ILE A 249 33.67 -12.54 -9.95
CA ILE A 249 33.29 -13.66 -10.83
C ILE A 249 31.76 -13.78 -10.95
N ALA A 250 31.03 -13.66 -9.84
CA ALA A 250 29.57 -13.73 -9.87
C ALA A 250 28.97 -12.60 -10.71
N VAL A 251 29.46 -11.37 -10.58
CA VAL A 251 28.99 -10.22 -11.38
C VAL A 251 29.21 -10.48 -12.87
N ARG A 252 30.39 -10.94 -13.28
CA ARG A 252 30.67 -11.26 -14.68
C ARG A 252 29.75 -12.34 -15.25
N ASN A 253 29.37 -13.32 -14.42
CA ASN A 253 28.51 -14.43 -14.84
C ASN A 253 27.03 -14.04 -14.89
N GLU A 254 26.58 -13.18 -13.97
CA GLU A 254 25.17 -12.81 -13.87
C GLU A 254 24.82 -11.59 -14.71
N ILE A 255 25.77 -10.66 -14.90
CA ILE A 255 25.54 -9.41 -15.60
C ILE A 255 26.52 -9.28 -16.75
N GLN A 256 26.10 -9.66 -17.95
CA GLN A 256 26.91 -9.55 -19.15
C GLN A 256 27.33 -8.09 -19.41
N GLY A 257 28.63 -7.90 -19.69
CA GLY A 257 29.17 -6.59 -20.07
C GLY A 257 29.50 -5.65 -18.89
N ILE A 258 29.33 -6.08 -17.64
CA ILE A 258 29.79 -5.33 -16.47
C ILE A 258 30.96 -6.08 -15.82
N ASP A 259 32.06 -5.36 -15.63
CA ASP A 259 33.17 -5.75 -14.74
C ASP A 259 33.27 -4.68 -13.64
N VAL A 260 33.90 -5.02 -12.53
CA VAL A 260 34.14 -4.09 -11.42
C VAL A 260 35.40 -3.24 -11.74
N ASP A 261 35.18 -1.94 -12.00
CA ASP A 261 36.27 -1.01 -12.32
C ASP A 261 36.99 -0.50 -11.08
N GLU A 262 36.29 -0.34 -9.97
CA GLU A 262 36.86 0.10 -8.69
C GLU A 262 36.15 -0.55 -7.51
N ILE A 263 36.84 -0.62 -6.39
CA ILE A 263 36.29 -1.09 -5.13
C ILE A 263 36.34 0.05 -4.12
N VAL A 264 35.25 0.23 -3.40
CA VAL A 264 35.13 1.28 -2.38
C VAL A 264 34.75 0.63 -1.05
N LEU A 265 35.60 0.80 -0.05
CA LEU A 265 35.30 0.43 1.33
C LEU A 265 34.57 1.58 2.01
N CYS A 266 33.38 1.31 2.53
CA CYS A 266 32.65 2.27 3.36
C CYS A 266 33.22 2.27 4.77
N GLY A 267 33.96 3.32 5.11
CA GLY A 267 34.61 3.48 6.40
C GLY A 267 35.78 4.44 6.35
N SER A 268 36.27 4.79 7.53
CA SER A 268 37.39 5.71 7.71
C SER A 268 38.34 5.24 8.85
N GLY A 269 39.53 5.83 8.90
CA GLY A 269 40.51 5.56 9.93
C GLY A 269 41.53 4.46 9.57
N THR A 270 42.52 4.31 10.44
CA THR A 270 43.74 3.54 10.19
C THR A 270 43.53 2.06 9.85
N MET A 271 42.47 1.45 10.44
CA MET A 271 42.10 0.08 10.14
C MET A 271 41.64 -0.06 8.69
N PHE A 272 40.76 0.83 8.23
CA PHE A 272 40.29 0.81 6.85
C PHE A 272 41.35 1.17 5.85
N GLU A 273 42.27 2.10 6.20
CA GLU A 273 43.43 2.44 5.38
C GLU A 273 44.36 1.22 5.17
N SER A 274 44.71 0.54 6.25
CA SER A 274 45.50 -0.67 6.19
C SER A 274 44.83 -1.79 5.39
N LEU A 275 43.54 -1.96 5.59
CA LEU A 275 42.72 -2.93 4.84
C LEU A 275 42.69 -2.60 3.35
N ALA A 276 42.43 -1.35 2.98
CA ALA A 276 42.38 -0.88 1.58
C ALA A 276 43.74 -1.12 0.88
N GLU A 277 44.85 -0.85 1.56
CA GLU A 277 46.19 -1.11 1.03
C GLU A 277 46.44 -2.60 0.73
N GLN A 278 46.05 -3.48 1.67
CA GLN A 278 46.21 -4.92 1.49
C GLN A 278 45.31 -5.46 0.38
N LEU A 279 44.08 -5.00 0.30
CA LEU A 279 43.15 -5.40 -0.75
C LEU A 279 43.61 -4.91 -2.13
N THR A 280 44.15 -3.69 -2.22
CA THR A 280 44.69 -3.14 -3.47
C THR A 280 45.83 -4.04 -4.00
N LYS A 281 46.73 -4.47 -3.11
CA LYS A 281 47.84 -5.40 -3.48
C LYS A 281 47.30 -6.76 -3.96
N GLY A 282 46.22 -7.26 -3.39
CA GLY A 282 45.67 -8.58 -3.70
C GLY A 282 44.72 -8.66 -4.87
N LEU A 283 44.14 -7.53 -5.31
CA LEU A 283 43.08 -7.47 -6.32
C LEU A 283 43.53 -6.89 -7.67
N GLU A 284 44.71 -6.28 -7.73
CA GLU A 284 45.19 -5.53 -8.91
C GLU A 284 44.15 -4.45 -9.39
N THR A 285 43.34 -3.99 -8.47
CA THR A 285 42.25 -3.03 -8.72
C THR A 285 42.31 -1.97 -7.64
N SER A 286 42.07 -0.69 -7.97
CA SER A 286 42.10 0.39 -7.00
C SER A 286 41.03 0.20 -5.92
N VAL A 287 41.44 0.29 -4.65
CA VAL A 287 40.52 0.28 -3.50
C VAL A 287 40.56 1.65 -2.87
N ARG A 288 39.44 2.31 -2.82
CA ARG A 288 39.27 3.66 -2.21
C ARG A 288 38.46 3.56 -0.93
N LEU A 289 38.65 4.53 -0.05
CA LEU A 289 37.81 4.69 1.12
C LEU A 289 36.68 5.69 0.83
N PHE A 290 35.54 5.41 1.40
CA PHE A 290 34.39 6.30 1.46
C PHE A 290 34.00 6.51 2.91
N ASP A 291 34.23 7.71 3.39
CA ASP A 291 33.75 8.14 4.70
C ASP A 291 32.27 8.56 4.59
N PRO A 292 31.33 7.76 5.14
CA PRO A 292 29.91 8.03 5.03
C PRO A 292 29.43 9.24 5.81
N ILE A 293 30.23 9.76 6.74
CA ILE A 293 29.91 10.93 7.58
C ILE A 293 30.38 12.22 6.92
N LYS A 294 31.36 12.15 6.06
CA LYS A 294 31.96 13.32 5.43
C LYS A 294 30.92 14.11 4.62
N GLY A 295 30.78 15.40 4.95
CA GLY A 295 29.82 16.29 4.29
C GLY A 295 28.39 16.23 4.85
N LEU A 296 28.14 15.44 5.89
CA LEU A 296 26.90 15.40 6.60
C LEU A 296 26.94 16.32 7.85
N THR A 297 25.76 16.83 8.24
CA THR A 297 25.62 17.56 9.50
C THR A 297 25.26 16.58 10.61
N VAL A 298 26.26 16.03 11.29
CA VAL A 298 26.11 15.01 12.32
C VAL A 298 26.43 15.61 13.69
N LYS A 299 25.45 15.63 14.59
CA LYS A 299 25.60 15.94 16.02
C LYS A 299 25.76 14.68 16.87
N ALA A 300 25.29 13.56 16.35
CA ALA A 300 25.35 12.26 17.00
C ALA A 300 26.80 11.81 17.17
N ARG A 301 27.31 11.80 18.42
CA ARG A 301 28.73 11.50 18.72
C ARG A 301 29.08 10.04 18.51
N ASP A 302 28.12 9.16 18.65
CA ASP A 302 28.29 7.69 18.56
C ASP A 302 28.05 7.13 17.16
N ALA A 303 27.84 8.03 16.18
CA ALA A 303 27.65 7.63 14.79
C ALA A 303 29.00 7.38 14.12
N ASP A 304 29.14 6.20 13.55
CA ASP A 304 30.33 5.73 12.84
C ASP A 304 29.97 5.21 11.42
N GLU A 305 30.90 4.53 10.78
CA GLU A 305 30.71 3.96 9.44
C GLU A 305 29.58 2.92 9.36
N GLN A 306 29.21 2.28 10.47
CA GLN A 306 28.13 1.28 10.51
C GLN A 306 26.74 1.91 10.25
N TYR A 307 26.64 3.23 10.40
CA TYR A 307 25.42 4.00 10.14
C TYR A 307 25.27 4.45 8.67
N ALA A 308 26.18 4.08 7.78
CA ALA A 308 26.18 4.52 6.38
C ALA A 308 24.80 4.34 5.70
N ALA A 309 24.21 3.16 5.83
CA ALA A 309 22.93 2.85 5.25
C ALA A 309 21.79 3.71 5.86
N LEU A 310 21.82 3.95 7.17
CA LEU A 310 20.84 4.76 7.88
C LEU A 310 20.91 6.22 7.45
N PHE A 311 22.12 6.77 7.29
CA PHE A 311 22.33 8.10 6.71
C PHE A 311 21.73 8.19 5.31
N GLY A 312 22.01 7.18 4.47
CA GLY A 312 21.50 7.11 3.10
C GLY A 312 19.97 7.08 3.04
N ALA A 313 19.33 6.28 3.89
CA ALA A 313 17.88 6.17 3.94
C ALA A 313 17.20 7.50 4.28
N ILE A 314 17.67 8.18 5.32
CA ILE A 314 17.11 9.47 5.73
C ILE A 314 17.38 10.54 4.67
N GLN A 315 18.58 10.57 4.07
CA GLN A 315 18.89 11.50 2.98
C GLN A 315 17.97 11.32 1.78
N GLN A 316 17.67 10.06 1.37
CA GLN A 316 16.76 9.79 0.27
C GLN A 316 15.36 10.33 0.55
N VAL A 317 14.79 10.01 1.71
CA VAL A 317 13.44 10.46 2.06
C VAL A 317 13.33 11.98 2.09
N VAL A 318 14.29 12.66 2.71
CA VAL A 318 14.28 14.14 2.80
C VAL A 318 14.43 14.78 1.42
N ARG A 319 15.19 14.18 0.52
CA ARG A 319 15.31 14.62 -0.87
C ARG A 319 14.13 14.17 -1.75
N ARG A 320 13.16 13.42 -1.18
CA ARG A 320 11.99 12.88 -1.88
C ARG A 320 12.38 11.95 -3.03
N GLU A 321 13.47 11.22 -2.88
CA GLU A 321 13.85 10.19 -3.81
C GLU A 321 13.15 8.89 -3.46
N LEU A 322 12.70 8.16 -4.48
CA LEU A 322 12.06 6.86 -4.30
C LEU A 322 13.10 5.81 -3.92
N PHE A 323 12.74 4.94 -2.98
CA PHE A 323 13.53 3.76 -2.70
C PHE A 323 13.44 2.76 -3.86
N GLN A 324 14.55 2.10 -4.17
CA GLN A 324 14.58 1.05 -5.18
C GLN A 324 13.67 -0.12 -4.78
N ILE A 325 13.74 -0.54 -3.51
CA ILE A 325 12.89 -1.55 -2.92
C ILE A 325 12.30 -1.00 -1.62
N ASP A 326 10.99 -1.05 -1.50
CA ASP A 326 10.25 -0.65 -0.29
C ASP A 326 9.08 -1.61 -0.03
N PHE A 327 9.22 -2.47 0.96
CA PHE A 327 8.22 -3.47 1.29
C PHE A 327 6.95 -2.91 1.96
N CYS A 328 6.99 -1.68 2.47
CA CYS A 328 5.78 -0.99 2.93
C CYS A 328 4.97 -0.42 1.76
N ASN A 329 5.65 0.03 0.72
CA ASN A 329 5.05 0.68 -0.44
C ASN A 329 5.50 -0.01 -1.74
N PRO A 330 5.22 -1.31 -1.90
CA PRO A 330 5.64 -2.04 -3.09
C PRO A 330 4.97 -1.44 -4.32
N LYS A 331 5.69 -1.46 -5.45
CA LYS A 331 5.18 -0.99 -6.73
C LYS A 331 3.94 -1.77 -7.12
N LYS A 332 2.90 -1.04 -7.49
CA LYS A 332 1.60 -1.58 -7.92
C LYS A 332 1.36 -1.20 -9.36
N ARG A 333 0.53 -1.99 -10.04
CA ARG A 333 0.02 -1.60 -11.34
C ARG A 333 -0.66 -0.24 -11.22
N THR A 334 -0.30 0.69 -12.08
CA THR A 334 -1.00 1.96 -12.18
C THR A 334 -2.39 1.68 -12.73
N GLU A 335 -3.41 1.81 -11.90
CA GLU A 335 -4.77 1.80 -12.40
C GLU A 335 -4.91 2.96 -13.40
N ASP A 336 -5.46 2.66 -14.56
CA ASP A 336 -5.71 3.64 -15.63
C ASP A 336 -6.62 4.75 -15.08
N THR A 337 -6.01 5.77 -14.53
CA THR A 337 -6.71 6.95 -14.00
C THR A 337 -7.45 7.71 -15.08
N SER A 338 -7.14 7.44 -16.37
CA SER A 338 -7.84 8.00 -17.53
C SER A 338 -9.33 7.65 -17.49
N LYS A 339 -9.70 6.40 -17.22
CA LYS A 339 -11.10 5.98 -17.08
C LYS A 339 -11.76 6.63 -15.87
N ARG A 340 -11.04 6.73 -14.73
CA ARG A 340 -11.57 7.36 -13.52
C ARG A 340 -11.77 8.86 -13.70
N ASN A 341 -10.86 9.54 -14.38
CA ASN A 341 -11.01 10.96 -14.71
C ASN A 341 -12.13 11.20 -15.74
N LEU A 342 -12.36 10.27 -16.66
CA LEU A 342 -13.50 10.31 -17.57
C LEU A 342 -14.83 10.14 -16.78
N PHE A 343 -14.90 9.17 -15.87
CA PHE A 343 -16.09 8.97 -15.03
C PHE A 343 -16.32 10.13 -14.06
N THR A 344 -15.28 10.72 -13.48
CA THR A 344 -15.42 11.93 -12.64
C THR A 344 -15.83 13.14 -13.46
N GLY A 345 -15.34 13.28 -14.71
CA GLY A 345 -15.78 14.30 -15.66
C GLY A 345 -17.27 14.14 -16.04
N ILE A 346 -17.70 12.90 -16.36
CA ILE A 346 -19.10 12.59 -16.68
C ILE A 346 -20.00 12.83 -15.44
N ALA A 347 -19.56 12.41 -14.25
CA ALA A 347 -20.29 12.64 -13.01
C ALA A 347 -20.43 14.15 -12.71
N ALA A 348 -19.37 14.93 -12.88
CA ALA A 348 -19.42 16.38 -12.71
C ALA A 348 -20.35 17.06 -13.74
N ALA A 349 -20.30 16.63 -15.01
CA ALA A 349 -21.21 17.11 -16.05
C ALA A 349 -22.67 16.74 -15.74
N ALA A 350 -22.94 15.53 -15.26
CA ALA A 350 -24.28 15.09 -14.84
C ALA A 350 -24.81 15.92 -13.66
N ILE A 351 -23.96 16.22 -12.66
CA ILE A 351 -24.32 17.08 -11.53
C ILE A 351 -24.64 18.49 -12.01
N LEU A 352 -23.85 19.07 -12.90
CA LEU A 352 -24.11 20.40 -13.48
C LEU A 352 -25.41 20.42 -14.27
N LEU A 353 -25.71 19.33 -15.00
CA LEU A 353 -26.98 19.19 -15.75
C LEU A 353 -28.17 19.12 -14.83
N VAL A 354 -28.10 18.36 -13.72
CA VAL A 354 -29.14 18.28 -12.68
C VAL A 354 -29.33 19.63 -12.00
N VAL A 355 -28.27 20.33 -11.64
CA VAL A 355 -28.31 21.65 -11.02
C VAL A 355 -28.89 22.68 -11.99
N GLY A 356 -28.50 22.62 -13.28
CA GLY A 356 -29.07 23.47 -14.34
C GLY A 356 -30.56 23.22 -14.57
N LEU A 357 -30.97 21.94 -14.58
CA LEU A 357 -32.36 21.54 -14.74
C LEU A 357 -33.19 21.98 -13.53
N PHE A 358 -32.64 21.81 -12.32
CA PHE A 358 -33.26 22.26 -11.08
C PHE A 358 -33.39 23.80 -11.03
N GLY A 359 -32.33 24.51 -11.45
CA GLY A 359 -32.35 25.97 -11.58
C GLY A 359 -33.36 26.44 -12.61
N TYR A 360 -33.49 25.73 -13.75
CA TYR A 360 -34.50 26.02 -14.77
C TYR A 360 -35.92 25.78 -14.25
N VAL A 361 -36.15 24.68 -13.50
CA VAL A 361 -37.45 24.39 -12.88
C VAL A 361 -37.81 25.43 -11.81
N LEU A 362 -36.83 25.87 -11.02
CA LEU A 362 -37.06 26.96 -10.05
C LEU A 362 -37.34 28.30 -10.75
N TYR A 363 -36.62 28.63 -11.80
CA TYR A 363 -36.84 29.83 -12.59
C TYR A 363 -38.23 29.80 -13.28
N SER A 364 -38.58 28.69 -13.91
CA SER A 364 -39.88 28.54 -14.52
C SER A 364 -41.05 28.55 -13.50
N ARG A 365 -40.78 28.04 -12.27
CA ARG A 365 -41.77 28.20 -11.17
C ARG A 365 -41.91 29.65 -10.70
N MET A 366 -40.84 30.43 -10.69
CA MET A 366 -40.91 31.85 -10.31
C MET A 366 -41.65 32.69 -11.35
N THR A 367 -41.47 32.41 -12.64
CA THR A 367 -42.21 33.09 -13.72
C THR A 367 -43.71 32.68 -13.76
N LEU A 368 -43.98 31.36 -13.56
CA LEU A 368 -45.37 30.89 -13.48
C LEU A 368 -46.10 31.40 -12.21
N ASN A 369 -45.39 31.70 -11.13
CA ASN A 369 -46.06 32.20 -9.91
C ASN A 369 -46.62 33.61 -10.06
N GLN A 370 -46.13 34.40 -11.01
CA GLN A 370 -46.69 35.70 -11.32
C GLN A 370 -48.02 35.56 -12.08
N ASP A 371 -48.10 34.64 -13.05
CA ASP A 371 -49.31 34.37 -13.82
C ASP A 371 -50.37 33.65 -12.96
N VAL A 372 -49.92 32.78 -12.04
CA VAL A 372 -50.82 32.07 -11.11
C VAL A 372 -51.38 32.97 -10.01
N ALA A 373 -50.70 34.08 -9.66
CA ALA A 373 -51.20 35.04 -8.69
C ALA A 373 -52.41 35.82 -9.23
N GLU A 374 -52.42 36.13 -10.52
CA GLU A 374 -53.49 36.80 -11.20
C GLU A 374 -54.74 35.91 -11.35
N LEU A 375 -54.52 34.62 -11.76
CA LEU A 375 -55.60 33.62 -11.82
C LEU A 375 -56.15 33.22 -10.43
N LYS A 376 -55.30 33.24 -9.37
CA LYS A 376 -55.82 32.98 -8.01
C LYS A 376 -56.71 34.03 -7.45
N GLN A 377 -56.53 35.28 -7.86
CA GLN A 377 -57.54 36.36 -7.48
C GLN A 377 -58.93 36.18 -8.13
N GLU A 378 -58.94 35.70 -9.38
CA GLU A 378 -60.18 35.35 -10.06
C GLU A 378 -60.84 34.08 -9.47
N PHE A 379 -60.07 33.07 -9.13
CA PHE A 379 -60.58 31.83 -8.54
C PHE A 379 -61.01 31.98 -7.08
N ALA A 380 -60.38 32.86 -6.31
CA ALA A 380 -60.77 33.12 -4.91
C ALA A 380 -62.19 33.80 -4.82
N ALA A 381 -62.66 34.50 -5.87
CA ALA A 381 -63.99 35.05 -5.96
C ALA A 381 -65.04 33.97 -6.22
N LEU A 382 -64.68 32.86 -6.91
CA LEU A 382 -65.60 31.75 -7.23
C LEU A 382 -65.66 30.68 -6.12
N GLN A 383 -64.65 30.57 -5.29
CA GLN A 383 -64.45 29.48 -4.32
C GLN A 383 -65.13 29.68 -2.96
N LYS A 384 -65.71 30.87 -2.72
CA LYS A 384 -66.43 31.14 -1.48
C LYS A 384 -67.81 30.40 -1.34
N THR A 385 -68.24 29.72 -2.38
CA THR A 385 -69.54 29.03 -2.41
C THR A 385 -69.48 27.50 -2.55
N ALA A 386 -68.23 26.90 -2.82
CA ALA A 386 -68.13 25.46 -3.04
C ALA A 386 -67.16 24.69 -2.05
N GLY A 387 -66.66 25.40 -1.03
CA GLY A 387 -65.44 24.95 -0.28
C GLY A 387 -65.67 23.94 0.84
N THR A 388 -66.89 23.50 1.18
CA THR A 388 -67.09 22.64 2.35
C THR A 388 -67.27 21.15 2.04
N VAL A 389 -67.52 20.77 0.82
CA VAL A 389 -67.81 19.35 0.49
C VAL A 389 -66.61 18.61 -0.07
N VAL A 390 -65.62 19.32 -0.71
CA VAL A 390 -64.45 18.66 -1.34
C VAL A 390 -63.34 18.28 -0.31
N GLU A 391 -63.29 19.03 0.79
CA GLU A 391 -62.26 18.80 1.83
C GLU A 391 -62.47 17.49 2.62
N GLN A 392 -63.73 17.12 2.83
CA GLN A 392 -64.04 15.86 3.54
C GLN A 392 -63.82 14.60 2.71
N LYS A 393 -63.90 14.68 1.39
CA LYS A 393 -63.70 13.52 0.52
C LYS A 393 -62.16 13.18 0.40
N LYS A 394 -61.33 14.21 0.48
CA LYS A 394 -59.87 14.02 0.35
C LYS A 394 -59.23 13.37 1.57
N GLN A 395 -59.75 13.62 2.75
CA GLN A 395 -59.26 13.00 4.00
C GLN A 395 -59.62 11.52 4.08
N LEU A 396 -60.72 11.09 3.51
CA LEU A 396 -61.08 9.67 3.46
C LEU A 396 -60.19 8.88 2.49
N ASP A 397 -59.85 9.41 1.32
CA ASP A 397 -59.01 8.74 0.33
C ASP A 397 -57.51 8.59 0.77
N GLU A 398 -57.00 9.51 1.60
CA GLU A 398 -55.63 9.40 2.17
C GLU A 398 -55.52 8.32 3.27
N ILE A 399 -56.61 8.18 4.06
CA ILE A 399 -56.66 7.15 5.12
C ILE A 399 -56.77 5.75 4.50
N ASP A 400 -57.55 5.58 3.45
CA ASP A 400 -57.72 4.31 2.77
C ASP A 400 -56.44 3.87 2.03
N LYS A 401 -55.70 4.82 1.47
CA LYS A 401 -54.43 4.54 0.81
C LYS A 401 -53.32 4.15 1.78
N TRP A 402 -53.29 4.76 2.96
CA TRP A 402 -52.33 4.43 4.02
C TRP A 402 -52.63 3.05 4.63
N LEU A 403 -53.89 2.66 4.79
CA LEU A 403 -54.27 1.33 5.28
C LEU A 403 -54.02 0.20 4.28
N ALA A 404 -54.00 0.48 2.99
CA ALA A 404 -53.84 -0.53 1.95
C ALA A 404 -52.36 -0.95 1.68
N ASP A 405 -51.39 -0.14 2.12
CA ASP A 405 -49.99 -0.32 1.76
C ASP A 405 -49.13 -0.92 2.88
N ASP A 406 -49.67 -1.22 4.04
CA ASP A 406 -48.90 -1.60 5.21
C ASP A 406 -48.71 -3.12 5.34
N VAL A 407 -47.43 -3.53 5.26
CA VAL A 407 -47.06 -4.90 5.60
C VAL A 407 -47.06 -5.06 7.10
N ASN A 408 -47.90 -5.92 7.65
CA ASN A 408 -47.93 -6.20 9.09
C ASN A 408 -46.64 -6.95 9.51
N TRP A 409 -45.61 -6.17 9.82
CA TRP A 409 -44.30 -6.69 10.20
C TRP A 409 -44.32 -7.53 11.47
N PHE A 410 -45.21 -7.28 12.43
CA PHE A 410 -45.32 -8.11 13.64
C PHE A 410 -45.81 -9.52 13.30
N LYS A 411 -46.74 -9.65 12.35
CA LYS A 411 -47.19 -10.96 11.87
C LYS A 411 -46.04 -11.69 11.13
N GLN A 412 -45.24 -10.96 10.38
CA GLN A 412 -44.10 -11.51 9.65
C GLN A 412 -42.97 -11.94 10.58
N LEU A 413 -42.70 -11.21 11.64
CA LEU A 413 -41.72 -11.59 12.66
C LEU A 413 -42.18 -12.78 13.48
N GLY A 414 -43.48 -12.87 13.79
CA GLY A 414 -44.08 -14.07 14.40
C GLY A 414 -43.86 -15.30 13.53
N TRP A 415 -44.21 -15.18 12.25
CA TRP A 415 -44.00 -16.24 11.26
C TRP A 415 -42.51 -16.66 11.14
N LEU A 416 -41.57 -15.68 11.10
CA LEU A 416 -40.14 -15.94 11.07
C LEU A 416 -39.68 -16.72 12.32
N SER A 417 -40.19 -16.35 13.49
CA SER A 417 -39.88 -17.01 14.76
C SER A 417 -40.36 -18.46 14.79
N GLU A 418 -41.60 -18.71 14.33
CA GLU A 418 -42.23 -20.05 14.32
C GLU A 418 -41.53 -21.01 13.33
N ASN A 419 -41.06 -20.47 12.20
CA ASN A 419 -40.39 -21.28 11.18
C ASN A 419 -38.86 -21.36 11.32
N SER A 420 -38.29 -20.63 12.26
CA SER A 420 -36.84 -20.71 12.57
C SER A 420 -36.46 -22.09 13.13
N LEU A 421 -35.22 -22.49 12.93
CA LEU A 421 -34.69 -23.67 13.58
C LEU A 421 -34.50 -23.41 15.10
N PRO A 422 -34.51 -24.45 15.94
CA PRO A 422 -34.26 -24.29 17.36
C PRO A 422 -32.97 -23.52 17.65
N SER A 423 -32.95 -22.75 18.72
CA SER A 423 -31.83 -21.90 19.11
C SER A 423 -30.51 -22.65 19.33
N GLU A 424 -30.56 -23.99 19.46
CA GLU A 424 -29.37 -24.84 19.50
C GLU A 424 -28.65 -24.93 18.16
N ASN A 425 -29.40 -24.75 17.06
CA ASN A 425 -28.95 -25.00 15.68
C ASN A 425 -28.82 -23.71 14.87
N MET A 426 -29.51 -22.64 15.29
CA MET A 426 -29.54 -21.38 14.50
C MET A 426 -29.66 -20.16 15.42
N MET A 427 -28.95 -19.11 15.03
CA MET A 427 -29.08 -17.76 15.58
C MET A 427 -29.22 -16.76 14.44
N VAL A 428 -30.14 -15.83 14.56
CA VAL A 428 -30.34 -14.76 13.59
C VAL A 428 -29.58 -13.51 14.03
N ARG A 429 -28.83 -12.92 13.10
CA ARG A 429 -28.11 -11.65 13.28
C ARG A 429 -28.42 -10.70 12.13
N ASN A 430 -28.41 -9.42 12.40
CA ASN A 430 -28.59 -8.36 11.41
C ASN A 430 -29.91 -8.47 10.63
N LEU A 431 -31.03 -8.54 11.36
CA LEU A 431 -32.35 -8.56 10.76
C LEU A 431 -32.73 -7.20 10.19
N ASP A 432 -33.04 -7.16 8.91
CA ASP A 432 -33.47 -5.98 8.17
C ASP A 432 -34.80 -6.26 7.48
N LEU A 433 -35.78 -5.35 7.63
CA LEU A 433 -37.13 -5.45 7.13
C LEU A 433 -37.38 -4.29 6.18
N ALA A 434 -37.72 -4.57 4.94
CA ALA A 434 -37.98 -3.56 3.93
C ALA A 434 -39.28 -3.80 3.20
N SER A 435 -40.15 -2.80 3.17
CA SER A 435 -41.36 -2.80 2.36
C SER A 435 -41.03 -2.48 0.90
N THR A 436 -41.69 -3.16 -0.02
CA THR A 436 -41.55 -2.93 -1.47
C THR A 436 -42.95 -2.79 -2.08
N ALA A 437 -43.04 -2.18 -3.26
CA ALA A 437 -44.33 -1.99 -3.96
C ALA A 437 -45.09 -3.32 -4.21
N SER A 438 -44.40 -4.45 -4.23
CA SER A 438 -44.99 -5.78 -4.47
C SER A 438 -45.11 -6.65 -3.21
N GLY A 439 -44.85 -6.12 -2.02
CA GLY A 439 -44.83 -6.86 -0.76
C GLY A 439 -43.75 -6.40 0.20
N GLY A 440 -42.99 -7.31 0.76
CA GLY A 440 -41.91 -7.01 1.67
C GLY A 440 -40.69 -7.89 1.45
N THR A 441 -39.59 -7.49 2.09
CA THR A 441 -38.35 -8.30 2.10
C THR A 441 -37.81 -8.39 3.53
N ILE A 442 -37.58 -9.58 4.00
CA ILE A 442 -36.87 -9.88 5.25
C ILE A 442 -35.47 -10.32 4.90
N ARG A 443 -34.47 -9.63 5.37
CA ARG A 443 -33.06 -9.97 5.18
C ARG A 443 -32.42 -10.20 6.53
N PHE A 444 -31.65 -11.27 6.65
CA PHE A 444 -30.89 -11.56 7.88
C PHE A 444 -29.70 -12.47 7.61
N VAL A 445 -28.79 -12.48 8.54
CA VAL A 445 -27.67 -13.42 8.56
C VAL A 445 -27.99 -14.53 9.56
N ALA A 446 -28.09 -15.76 9.07
CA ALA A 446 -28.25 -16.94 9.90
C ALA A 446 -26.87 -17.51 10.26
N LEU A 447 -26.62 -17.68 11.54
CA LEU A 447 -25.50 -18.42 12.09
C LEU A 447 -26.00 -19.83 12.40
N LEU A 448 -25.34 -20.86 11.83
CA LEU A 448 -25.75 -22.25 11.92
C LEU A 448 -24.66 -23.11 12.57
N SER A 449 -25.07 -24.11 13.32
CA SER A 449 -24.16 -25.06 13.97
C SER A 449 -23.55 -26.06 12.98
N ASP A 450 -24.26 -26.36 11.89
CA ASP A 450 -23.83 -27.30 10.85
C ASP A 450 -24.26 -26.84 9.46
N GLN A 451 -23.42 -27.14 8.44
CA GLN A 451 -23.69 -26.77 7.05
C GLN A 451 -24.93 -27.45 6.46
N SER A 452 -25.23 -28.64 6.88
CA SER A 452 -26.40 -29.40 6.40
C SER A 452 -27.75 -28.75 6.77
N LEU A 453 -27.74 -27.87 7.77
CA LEU A 453 -28.94 -27.16 8.23
C LEU A 453 -29.40 -26.05 7.27
N VAL A 454 -28.55 -25.60 6.34
CA VAL A 454 -28.89 -24.56 5.36
C VAL A 454 -30.09 -25.00 4.52
N SER A 455 -30.09 -26.20 3.99
CA SER A 455 -31.19 -26.73 3.17
C SER A 455 -32.48 -26.87 3.97
N ARG A 456 -32.39 -27.36 5.21
CA ARG A 456 -33.53 -27.47 6.13
C ARG A 456 -34.12 -26.12 6.47
N MET A 457 -33.28 -25.15 6.71
CA MET A 457 -33.71 -23.76 6.98
C MET A 457 -34.46 -23.17 5.78
N GLN A 458 -33.92 -23.34 4.57
CA GLN A 458 -34.55 -22.85 3.34
C GLN A 458 -35.90 -23.50 3.07
N GLU A 459 -36.02 -24.80 3.33
CA GLU A 459 -37.27 -25.52 3.16
C GLU A 459 -38.36 -25.05 4.14
N ARG A 460 -37.99 -24.77 5.40
CA ARG A 460 -38.92 -24.27 6.41
C ARG A 460 -39.40 -22.86 6.16
N PHE A 461 -38.56 -22.02 5.52
CA PHE A 461 -38.95 -20.64 5.16
C PHE A 461 -39.65 -20.52 3.80
N ARG A 462 -39.97 -21.62 3.16
CA ARG A 462 -40.69 -21.64 1.88
C ARG A 462 -42.16 -21.97 2.09
N ASP A 463 -43.01 -21.02 1.79
CA ASP A 463 -44.45 -21.25 1.69
C ASP A 463 -45.05 -20.45 0.51
N LEU A 464 -46.38 -20.38 0.40
CA LEU A 464 -47.08 -19.69 -0.69
C LEU A 464 -46.78 -18.19 -0.76
N ASN A 465 -46.45 -17.56 0.38
CA ASN A 465 -46.28 -16.12 0.51
C ASN A 465 -44.79 -15.75 0.74
N HIS A 466 -43.93 -16.70 1.05
CA HIS A 466 -42.53 -16.47 1.41
C HIS A 466 -41.60 -17.25 0.49
N THR A 467 -40.74 -16.52 -0.19
CA THR A 467 -39.77 -17.10 -1.12
C THR A 467 -38.37 -16.86 -0.61
N PRO A 468 -37.69 -17.84 0.01
CA PRO A 468 -36.31 -17.70 0.44
C PRO A 468 -35.36 -17.70 -0.75
N GLN A 469 -34.42 -16.76 -0.76
CA GLN A 469 -33.32 -16.72 -1.71
C GLN A 469 -32.01 -16.92 -0.94
N PRO A 470 -31.22 -17.94 -1.27
CA PRO A 470 -29.94 -18.18 -0.63
C PRO A 470 -28.95 -17.08 -1.02
N GLY A 471 -28.30 -16.51 -0.02
CA GLY A 471 -27.20 -15.58 -0.21
C GLY A 471 -25.85 -16.25 -0.05
N ARG A 472 -24.85 -15.48 0.38
CA ARG A 472 -23.49 -15.97 0.59
C ARG A 472 -23.43 -16.93 1.78
N GLN A 473 -22.70 -18.02 1.59
CA GLN A 473 -22.34 -18.94 2.67
C GLN A 473 -20.88 -18.68 3.06
N GLY A 474 -20.62 -18.76 4.35
CA GLY A 474 -19.28 -18.57 4.90
C GLY A 474 -19.08 -19.37 6.17
N THR A 475 -17.87 -19.34 6.68
CA THR A 475 -17.52 -19.88 8.00
C THR A 475 -17.06 -18.72 8.89
N GLU A 476 -17.55 -18.71 10.12
CA GLU A 476 -17.17 -17.70 11.12
C GLU A 476 -16.78 -18.43 12.41
N ALA A 477 -15.70 -18.01 13.05
CA ALA A 477 -15.28 -18.58 14.32
C ALA A 477 -16.20 -18.12 15.47
N HIS A 478 -17.25 -18.88 15.73
CA HIS A 478 -18.15 -18.68 16.85
C HIS A 478 -18.21 -19.94 17.69
N ALA A 479 -18.26 -19.82 19.00
CA ALA A 479 -18.17 -20.95 19.92
C ALA A 479 -19.25 -22.05 19.71
N ARG A 480 -20.38 -21.71 19.10
CA ARG A 480 -21.51 -22.63 18.91
C ARG A 480 -22.00 -22.72 17.46
N TYR A 481 -21.75 -21.72 16.62
CA TYR A 481 -22.26 -21.66 15.25
C TYR A 481 -21.12 -21.34 14.30
N ASN A 482 -20.69 -22.33 13.54
CA ASN A 482 -19.48 -22.24 12.71
C ASN A 482 -19.77 -21.82 11.25
N TYR A 483 -21.04 -21.73 10.86
CA TYR A 483 -21.44 -21.42 9.50
C TYR A 483 -22.34 -20.20 9.46
N THR A 484 -22.12 -19.35 8.46
CA THR A 484 -22.95 -18.19 8.18
C THR A 484 -23.67 -18.36 6.85
N ASN A 485 -24.92 -17.94 6.79
CA ASN A 485 -25.69 -17.89 5.55
C ASN A 485 -26.51 -16.60 5.53
N ASP A 486 -26.29 -15.77 4.51
CA ASP A 486 -27.13 -14.61 4.25
C ASP A 486 -28.44 -15.10 3.65
N MET A 487 -29.57 -14.69 4.20
CA MET A 487 -30.88 -15.07 3.76
C MET A 487 -31.71 -13.85 3.39
N ILE A 488 -32.37 -13.92 2.27
CA ILE A 488 -33.35 -12.95 1.84
C ILE A 488 -34.67 -13.67 1.62
N ILE A 489 -35.72 -13.30 2.34
CA ILE A 489 -37.05 -13.84 2.13
C ILE A 489 -37.92 -12.74 1.50
N ARG A 490 -38.46 -13.02 0.33
CA ARG A 490 -39.40 -12.14 -0.35
C ARG A 490 -40.82 -12.51 0.02
N LEU A 491 -41.60 -11.51 0.38
CA LEU A 491 -43.01 -11.61 0.69
C LEU A 491 -43.81 -11.22 -0.55
N SER A 492 -44.67 -12.10 -1.03
CA SER A 492 -45.70 -11.75 -2.06
C SER A 492 -46.95 -11.25 -1.40
N LYS A 493 -47.56 -10.17 -1.91
CA LYS A 493 -48.91 -9.76 -1.47
C LYS A 493 -49.88 -10.91 -1.80
N SER A 494 -50.51 -11.44 -0.77
CA SER A 494 -51.51 -12.49 -0.94
C SER A 494 -52.72 -11.93 -1.70
N ALA A 495 -53.24 -12.71 -2.63
CA ALA A 495 -54.43 -12.34 -3.44
C ALA A 495 -55.70 -12.06 -2.62
N GLU A 496 -55.71 -12.32 -1.32
CA GLU A 496 -56.83 -12.00 -0.43
C GLU A 496 -57.08 -10.51 -0.24
N THR A 497 -56.11 -9.65 -0.52
CA THR A 497 -56.26 -8.19 -0.41
C THR A 497 -56.85 -7.57 -1.68
N LEU A 498 -57.00 -8.31 -2.77
CA LEU A 498 -57.51 -7.84 -4.06
C LEU A 498 -59.02 -8.01 -4.23
N VAL A 499 -59.74 -8.61 -3.27
CA VAL A 499 -61.17 -8.91 -3.38
C VAL A 499 -62.07 -7.85 -2.74
N GLN A 500 -61.51 -6.78 -2.10
CA GLN A 500 -62.32 -5.77 -1.42
C GLN A 500 -62.43 -4.41 -2.13
N THR A 501 -62.22 -4.34 -3.42
CA THR A 501 -62.51 -3.11 -4.20
C THR A 501 -63.30 -3.45 -5.45
N GLU A 502 -64.53 -3.93 -5.30
CA GLU A 502 -65.55 -3.74 -6.33
C GLU A 502 -66.22 -2.37 -6.10
N PRO A 503 -66.27 -1.51 -7.10
CA PRO A 503 -67.02 -0.24 -6.98
C PRO A 503 -68.51 -0.54 -7.04
N THR A 504 -69.18 -0.13 -6.01
CA THR A 504 -70.68 -0.06 -6.01
C THR A 504 -71.13 0.88 -7.11
N PRO A 505 -72.11 0.51 -7.98
CA PRO A 505 -72.58 1.37 -9.02
C PRO A 505 -73.46 2.49 -8.40
N GLU A 506 -73.21 3.74 -8.83
CA GLU A 506 -74.01 4.89 -8.52
C GLU A 506 -75.43 4.78 -9.14
N PRO A 507 -76.43 5.34 -8.47
CA PRO A 507 -77.74 5.55 -9.08
C PRO A 507 -77.82 6.78 -10.01
#